data_dcc2365e6754a9a49927d254ab1b7ab9
#
_entry.id   dcc2365e6754a9a49927d254ab1b7ab9
#
_cell.length_a   1.000
_cell.length_b   1.000
_cell.length_c   1.000
_cell.angle_alpha   90.00
_cell.angle_beta   90.00
_cell.angle_gamma   90.00
#
_symmetry.space_group_name_H-M   'P 1'
#
loop_
_entity.id
_entity.type
_entity.pdbx_description
1 polymer ?
#
loop_
_entity_poly.entity_id
_entity_poly.type
_entity_poly.pdbx_seq_one_letter_code
_entity_poly.pdbx_strand_id
1 'polypeptide(L)'
;MNIYLASKSPRRKELLINLGFKVSILPSDIDESIRKGETDKDYLKRIVSAKANKALLKIGHIRANELLISADTIVVKNNKIYLKPRNKKEAKSMLLDFSNSNHFVKTAFQIISNKKIYYKTISTKVFFGLVDFESLEEYLSKDEWHDKSGAYAIQGFARRWIKKINGSYDNVVGLPSADIFRLIKKITDQALGHDAQP
;
A
#
# COMPACT_ATOMS: atom_id res chain seq x y z
N MET A 1 -4.18 -10.34 -19.24
CA MET A 1 -4.51 -8.95 -18.89
C MET A 1 -3.23 -8.25 -18.45
N ASN A 2 -3.02 -7.03 -18.90
CA ASN A 2 -1.86 -6.21 -18.55
C ASN A 2 -2.23 -5.21 -17.46
N ILE A 3 -1.37 -5.07 -16.44
CA ILE A 3 -1.54 -4.10 -15.37
C ILE A 3 -0.42 -3.08 -15.43
N TYR A 4 -0.78 -1.81 -15.53
CA TYR A 4 0.10 -0.70 -15.24
C TYR A 4 0.06 -0.40 -13.73
N LEU A 5 1.20 -0.45 -13.06
CA LEU A 5 1.29 -0.17 -11.63
C LEU A 5 1.94 1.20 -11.40
N ALA A 6 1.14 2.17 -10.94
CA ALA A 6 1.60 3.51 -10.58
C ALA A 6 2.29 3.52 -9.20
N SER A 7 3.36 2.72 -9.06
CA SER A 7 4.13 2.61 -7.82
C SER A 7 5.55 2.13 -8.11
N LYS A 8 6.54 2.65 -7.36
CA LYS A 8 7.93 2.16 -7.38
C LYS A 8 8.15 0.95 -6.47
N SER A 9 7.16 0.55 -5.66
CA SER A 9 7.31 -0.52 -4.66
C SER A 9 7.52 -1.89 -5.31
N PRO A 10 8.69 -2.54 -5.10
CA PRO A 10 8.94 -3.88 -5.63
C PRO A 10 7.99 -4.91 -5.02
N ARG A 11 7.62 -4.76 -3.74
CA ARG A 11 6.67 -5.65 -3.04
C ARG A 11 5.29 -5.65 -3.68
N ARG A 12 4.77 -4.48 -4.07
CA ARG A 12 3.48 -4.38 -4.78
C ARG A 12 3.52 -5.05 -6.14
N LYS A 13 4.64 -4.88 -6.88
CA LYS A 13 4.85 -5.57 -8.16
C LYS A 13 4.82 -7.08 -7.97
N GLU A 14 5.56 -7.58 -7.00
CA GLU A 14 5.66 -9.02 -6.69
C GLU A 14 4.28 -9.62 -6.33
N LEU A 15 3.51 -8.94 -5.46
CA LEU A 15 2.17 -9.38 -5.09
C LEU A 15 1.25 -9.49 -6.31
N LEU A 16 1.32 -8.57 -7.27
CA LEU A 16 0.53 -8.65 -8.51
C LEU A 16 1.02 -9.76 -9.46
N ILE A 17 2.33 -9.97 -9.56
CA ILE A 17 2.91 -11.06 -10.36
C ILE A 17 2.49 -12.42 -9.78
N ASN A 18 2.51 -12.58 -8.46
CA ASN A 18 2.07 -13.79 -7.77
C ASN A 18 0.58 -14.10 -7.99
N LEU A 19 -0.23 -13.10 -8.31
CA LEU A 19 -1.62 -13.27 -8.76
C LEU A 19 -1.76 -13.66 -10.25
N GLY A 20 -0.64 -13.82 -10.97
CA GLY A 20 -0.63 -14.22 -12.39
C GLY A 20 -0.75 -13.07 -13.39
N PHE A 21 -0.60 -11.82 -12.96
CA PHE A 21 -0.72 -10.67 -13.86
C PHE A 21 0.62 -10.28 -14.50
N LYS A 22 0.55 -9.78 -15.75
CA LYS A 22 1.67 -9.07 -16.37
C LYS A 22 1.68 -7.62 -15.87
N VAL A 23 2.79 -7.19 -15.25
CA VAL A 23 2.88 -5.89 -14.57
C VAL A 23 3.94 -5.01 -15.20
N SER A 24 3.53 -3.84 -15.68
CA SER A 24 4.39 -2.75 -16.15
C SER A 24 4.43 -1.64 -15.10
N ILE A 25 5.64 -1.26 -14.66
CA ILE A 25 5.81 -0.20 -13.66
C ILE A 25 5.75 1.18 -14.34
N LEU A 26 4.88 2.04 -13.81
CA LEU A 26 4.77 3.46 -14.16
C LEU A 26 5.03 4.32 -12.93
N PRO A 27 6.28 4.67 -12.62
CA PRO A 27 6.59 5.47 -11.45
C PRO A 27 5.87 6.83 -11.51
N SER A 28 5.25 7.20 -10.40
CA SER A 28 4.54 8.46 -10.23
C SER A 28 5.17 9.23 -9.09
N ASP A 29 6.07 10.17 -9.42
CA ASP A 29 6.66 11.07 -8.44
C ASP A 29 5.68 12.22 -8.18
N ILE A 30 5.11 12.22 -6.98
CA ILE A 30 4.16 13.23 -6.49
C ILE A 30 4.61 13.70 -5.12
N ASP A 31 4.10 14.83 -4.67
CA ASP A 31 4.25 15.27 -3.30
C ASP A 31 3.37 14.41 -2.38
N GLU A 32 4.03 13.62 -1.52
CA GLU A 32 3.40 12.75 -0.52
C GLU A 32 3.33 13.40 0.87
N SER A 33 3.59 14.71 1.01
CA SER A 33 3.49 15.41 2.30
C SER A 33 2.05 15.44 2.81
N ILE A 34 1.88 15.37 4.13
CA ILE A 34 0.56 15.51 4.78
C ILE A 34 0.18 16.98 4.77
N ARG A 35 -1.04 17.31 4.39
CA ARG A 35 -1.59 18.66 4.42
C ARG A 35 -2.19 18.98 5.78
N LYS A 36 -2.20 20.27 6.14
CA LYS A 36 -2.79 20.74 7.40
C LYS A 36 -4.24 20.30 7.52
N GLY A 37 -4.57 19.59 8.61
CA GLY A 37 -5.94 19.11 8.88
C GLY A 37 -6.38 17.88 8.07
N GLU A 38 -5.48 17.30 7.27
CA GLU A 38 -5.80 16.15 6.43
C GLU A 38 -5.98 14.88 7.29
N THR A 39 -7.12 14.21 7.11
CA THR A 39 -7.34 12.91 7.75
C THR A 39 -6.59 11.80 7.00
N ASP A 40 -6.40 10.65 7.63
CA ASP A 40 -5.78 9.48 6.99
C ASP A 40 -6.55 9.00 5.75
N LYS A 41 -7.87 9.13 5.75
CA LYS A 41 -8.73 8.79 4.59
C LYS A 41 -8.53 9.78 3.45
N ASP A 42 -8.51 11.07 3.74
CA ASP A 42 -8.34 12.12 2.73
C ASP A 42 -6.94 12.06 2.13
N TYR A 43 -5.91 11.86 2.98
CA TYR A 43 -4.54 11.65 2.56
C TYR A 43 -4.45 10.49 1.57
N LEU A 44 -4.90 9.30 1.96
CA LEU A 44 -4.83 8.11 1.10
C LEU A 44 -5.56 8.31 -0.22
N LYS A 45 -6.77 8.90 -0.20
CA LYS A 45 -7.55 9.16 -1.41
C LYS A 45 -6.81 10.11 -2.34
N ARG A 46 -6.27 11.21 -1.81
CA ARG A 46 -5.50 12.19 -2.57
C ARG A 46 -4.26 11.58 -3.21
N ILE A 47 -3.44 10.87 -2.42
CA ILE A 47 -2.18 10.28 -2.90
C ILE A 47 -2.43 9.23 -3.99
N VAL A 48 -3.37 8.32 -3.77
CA VAL A 48 -3.70 7.27 -4.73
C VAL A 48 -4.22 7.87 -6.04
N SER A 49 -5.11 8.87 -5.97
CA SER A 49 -5.64 9.55 -7.15
C SER A 49 -4.55 10.35 -7.88
N ALA A 50 -3.69 11.05 -7.16
CA ALA A 50 -2.58 11.79 -7.77
C ALA A 50 -1.59 10.86 -8.50
N LYS A 51 -1.25 9.71 -7.90
CA LYS A 51 -0.42 8.67 -8.55
C LYS A 51 -1.06 8.14 -9.82
N ALA A 52 -2.36 7.83 -9.78
CA ALA A 52 -3.10 7.34 -10.93
C ALA A 52 -3.14 8.38 -12.06
N ASN A 53 -3.49 9.63 -11.74
CA ASN A 53 -3.57 10.71 -12.72
C ASN A 53 -2.21 10.95 -13.41
N LYS A 54 -1.11 10.95 -12.65
CA LYS A 54 0.24 11.12 -13.21
C LYS A 54 0.63 9.95 -14.11
N ALA A 55 0.21 8.73 -13.79
CA ALA A 55 0.42 7.57 -14.65
C ALA A 55 -0.42 7.64 -15.92
N LEU A 56 -1.69 8.08 -15.82
CA LEU A 56 -2.57 8.27 -16.99
C LEU A 56 -2.00 9.26 -17.99
N LEU A 57 -1.38 10.36 -17.55
CA LEU A 57 -0.71 11.31 -18.43
C LEU A 57 0.41 10.68 -19.26
N LYS A 58 1.04 9.59 -18.77
CA LYS A 58 2.11 8.89 -19.49
C LYS A 58 1.60 7.89 -20.52
N ILE A 59 0.44 7.25 -20.26
CA ILE A 59 -0.11 6.20 -21.11
C ILE A 59 -1.25 6.67 -22.01
N GLY A 60 -1.80 7.86 -21.74
CA GLY A 60 -2.90 8.46 -22.48
C GLY A 60 -4.25 7.81 -22.15
N HIS A 61 -4.45 6.55 -22.49
CA HIS A 61 -5.72 5.84 -22.28
C HIS A 61 -5.51 4.39 -21.85
N ILE A 62 -6.49 3.80 -21.20
CA ILE A 62 -6.54 2.39 -20.79
C ILE A 62 -7.37 1.61 -21.81
N ARG A 63 -6.80 0.57 -22.42
CA ARG A 63 -7.47 -0.31 -23.36
C ARG A 63 -8.37 -1.32 -22.64
N ALA A 64 -9.24 -2.00 -23.36
CA ALA A 64 -10.22 -2.95 -22.80
C ALA A 64 -9.59 -4.08 -21.97
N ASN A 65 -8.39 -4.54 -22.34
CA ASN A 65 -7.65 -5.62 -21.68
C ASN A 65 -6.55 -5.13 -20.74
N GLU A 66 -6.56 -3.85 -20.40
CA GLU A 66 -5.58 -3.19 -19.52
C GLU A 66 -6.24 -2.60 -18.29
N LEU A 67 -5.49 -2.53 -17.20
CA LEU A 67 -5.88 -1.84 -15.97
C LEU A 67 -4.72 -0.98 -15.48
N LEU A 68 -5.03 0.16 -14.91
CA LEU A 68 -4.08 0.94 -14.12
C LEU A 68 -4.40 0.76 -12.64
N ILE A 69 -3.40 0.35 -11.86
CA ILE A 69 -3.49 0.24 -10.41
C ILE A 69 -2.55 1.26 -9.77
N SER A 70 -3.09 2.10 -8.90
CA SER A 70 -2.32 2.92 -7.98
C SER A 70 -2.61 2.51 -6.55
N ALA A 71 -1.64 2.59 -5.66
CA ALA A 71 -1.82 2.28 -4.25
C ALA A 71 -0.88 3.09 -3.36
N ASP A 72 -1.33 3.32 -2.13
CA ASP A 72 -0.51 3.87 -1.08
C ASP A 72 -0.80 3.21 0.27
N THR A 73 0.23 3.15 1.13
CA THR A 73 0.16 2.48 2.42
C THR A 73 0.72 3.38 3.50
N ILE A 74 -0.04 3.56 4.56
CA ILE A 74 0.36 4.32 5.75
C ILE A 74 0.18 3.49 7.01
N VAL A 75 0.91 3.85 8.05
CA VAL A 75 0.66 3.37 9.41
C VAL A 75 -0.06 4.47 10.19
N VAL A 76 -1.08 4.09 10.95
CA VAL A 76 -1.89 5.02 11.75
C VAL A 76 -1.98 4.52 13.19
N LYS A 77 -1.65 5.37 14.16
CA LYS A 77 -1.83 5.13 15.58
C LYS A 77 -2.36 6.38 16.25
N ASN A 78 -3.42 6.29 17.04
CA ASN A 78 -4.04 7.42 17.74
C ASN A 78 -4.29 8.64 16.83
N ASN A 79 -4.86 8.41 15.65
CA ASN A 79 -5.11 9.41 14.60
C ASN A 79 -3.87 10.10 14.01
N LYS A 80 -2.66 9.70 14.42
CA LYS A 80 -1.40 10.16 13.83
C LYS A 80 -1.01 9.27 12.67
N ILE A 81 -0.66 9.88 11.54
CA ILE A 81 -0.14 9.20 10.35
C ILE A 81 1.38 9.10 10.47
N TYR A 82 1.91 7.90 10.27
CA TYR A 82 3.34 7.61 10.21
C TYR A 82 3.70 7.27 8.77
N LEU A 83 4.36 8.21 8.12
CA LEU A 83 4.93 8.04 6.79
C LEU A 83 6.29 7.34 6.87
N LYS A 84 7.04 7.38 5.77
CA LYS A 84 8.43 6.91 5.72
C LYS A 84 9.30 7.81 6.59
N PRO A 85 10.16 7.26 7.46
CA PRO A 85 11.08 8.05 8.27
C PRO A 85 12.13 8.72 7.37
N ARG A 86 12.49 9.95 7.71
CA ARG A 86 13.50 10.74 7.00
C ARG A 86 14.93 10.38 7.41
N ASN A 87 15.08 9.81 8.60
CA ASN A 87 16.37 9.45 9.19
C ASN A 87 16.20 8.38 10.27
N LYS A 88 17.35 7.84 10.73
CA LYS A 88 17.43 6.80 11.78
C LYS A 88 16.76 7.22 13.10
N LYS A 89 16.90 8.49 13.50
CA LYS A 89 16.29 9.01 14.74
C LYS A 89 14.76 8.97 14.66
N GLU A 90 14.19 9.34 13.53
CA GLU A 90 12.75 9.29 13.31
C GLU A 90 12.26 7.84 13.24
N ALA A 91 12.98 6.94 12.56
CA ALA A 91 12.69 5.51 12.54
C ALA A 91 12.68 4.92 13.96
N LYS A 92 13.69 5.21 14.76
CA LYS A 92 13.77 4.80 16.18
C LYS A 92 12.55 5.27 16.97
N SER A 93 12.20 6.55 16.85
CA SER A 93 11.04 7.13 17.53
C SER A 93 9.72 6.44 17.15
N MET A 94 9.52 6.13 15.86
CA MET A 94 8.32 5.42 15.38
C MET A 94 8.23 4.02 15.98
N LEU A 95 9.32 3.25 15.96
CA LEU A 95 9.35 1.87 16.45
C LEU A 95 9.12 1.81 17.97
N LEU A 96 9.70 2.73 18.73
CA LEU A 96 9.46 2.84 20.17
C LEU A 96 8.01 3.22 20.48
N ASP A 97 7.40 4.10 19.68
CA ASP A 97 6.00 4.44 19.82
C ASP A 97 5.08 3.22 19.56
N PHE A 98 5.47 2.29 18.70
CA PHE A 98 4.70 1.06 18.46
C PHE A 98 4.93 -0.02 19.51
N SER A 99 6.01 0.03 20.30
CA SER A 99 6.35 -0.95 21.33
C SER A 99 5.19 -1.20 22.30
N ASN A 100 4.93 -2.48 22.63
CA ASN A 100 3.86 -2.94 23.51
C ASN A 100 2.48 -2.34 23.21
N SER A 101 2.19 -2.08 21.93
CA SER A 101 0.93 -1.44 21.55
C SER A 101 0.38 -1.98 20.23
N ASN A 102 -0.65 -1.37 19.73
CA ASN A 102 -1.21 -1.70 18.43
C ASN A 102 -1.38 -0.44 17.57
N HIS A 103 -1.34 -0.66 16.27
CA HIS A 103 -1.57 0.36 15.26
C HIS A 103 -2.28 -0.24 14.05
N PHE A 104 -2.70 0.59 13.12
CA PHE A 104 -3.33 0.16 11.88
C PHE A 104 -2.39 0.39 10.70
N VAL A 105 -2.28 -0.61 9.83
CA VAL A 105 -1.73 -0.43 8.49
C VAL A 105 -2.90 -0.29 7.54
N LYS A 106 -3.00 0.86 6.89
CA LYS A 106 -4.06 1.19 5.94
C LYS A 106 -3.48 1.32 4.55
N THR A 107 -3.97 0.51 3.61
CA THR A 107 -3.65 0.63 2.20
C THR A 107 -4.89 1.03 1.43
N ALA A 108 -4.82 2.17 0.74
CA ALA A 108 -5.79 2.48 -0.30
C ALA A 108 -5.24 2.05 -1.66
N PHE A 109 -6.14 1.64 -2.52
CA PHE A 109 -5.85 1.41 -3.93
C PHE A 109 -6.97 1.91 -4.82
N GLN A 110 -6.60 2.25 -6.04
CA GLN A 110 -7.50 2.64 -7.11
C GLN A 110 -7.21 1.77 -8.32
N ILE A 111 -8.26 1.20 -8.92
CA ILE A 111 -8.18 0.47 -10.18
C ILE A 111 -8.96 1.27 -11.21
N ILE A 112 -8.30 1.59 -12.32
CA ILE A 112 -8.91 2.29 -13.45
C ILE A 112 -8.95 1.31 -14.63
N SER A 113 -10.13 1.09 -15.16
CA SER A 113 -10.40 0.45 -16.44
C SER A 113 -10.78 1.50 -17.49
N ASN A 114 -10.95 1.09 -18.74
CA ASN A 114 -11.41 1.99 -19.80
C ASN A 114 -12.81 2.62 -19.55
N LYS A 115 -13.61 2.03 -18.65
CA LYS A 115 -15.00 2.44 -18.40
C LYS A 115 -15.24 3.01 -17.00
N LYS A 116 -14.48 2.59 -15.98
CA LYS A 116 -14.79 2.89 -14.57
C LYS A 116 -13.54 3.04 -13.71
N ILE A 117 -13.72 3.79 -12.62
CA ILE A 117 -12.74 3.96 -11.56
C ILE A 117 -13.29 3.29 -10.29
N TYR A 118 -12.47 2.46 -9.69
CA TYR A 118 -12.78 1.78 -8.43
C TYR A 118 -11.78 2.21 -7.37
N TYR A 119 -12.27 2.53 -6.19
CA TYR A 119 -11.46 2.92 -5.04
C TYR A 119 -11.83 2.06 -3.83
N LYS A 120 -10.83 1.60 -3.08
CA LYS A 120 -11.03 0.88 -1.83
C LYS A 120 -9.89 1.16 -0.86
N THR A 121 -10.19 1.15 0.44
CA THR A 121 -9.21 1.19 1.53
C THR A 121 -9.37 -0.06 2.38
N ILE A 122 -8.26 -0.74 2.66
CA ILE A 122 -8.19 -1.90 3.55
C ILE A 122 -7.37 -1.52 4.78
N SER A 123 -7.86 -1.93 5.94
CA SER A 123 -7.20 -1.69 7.22
C SER A 123 -6.87 -3.01 7.90
N THR A 124 -5.65 -3.14 8.39
CA THR A 124 -5.18 -4.30 9.16
C THR A 124 -4.61 -3.82 10.48
N LYS A 125 -5.09 -4.36 11.59
CA LYS A 125 -4.57 -4.06 12.93
C LYS A 125 -3.36 -4.93 13.21
N VAL A 126 -2.25 -4.30 13.59
CA VAL A 126 -0.99 -4.94 13.94
C VAL A 126 -0.72 -4.75 15.43
N PHE A 127 -0.41 -5.82 16.12
CA PHE A 127 -0.06 -5.83 17.55
C PHE A 127 1.43 -6.06 17.70
N PHE A 128 2.12 -5.04 18.21
CA PHE A 128 3.54 -5.12 18.53
C PHE A 128 3.76 -5.61 19.95
N GLY A 129 4.80 -6.41 20.14
CA GLY A 129 5.40 -6.70 21.44
C GLY A 129 6.36 -5.60 21.87
N LEU A 130 7.15 -5.94 22.88
CA LEU A 130 8.25 -5.11 23.32
C LEU A 130 9.30 -4.97 22.20
N VAL A 131 9.65 -3.75 21.90
CA VAL A 131 10.83 -3.41 21.08
C VAL A 131 11.93 -3.10 22.08
N ASP A 132 12.74 -4.10 22.39
CA ASP A 132 13.89 -3.95 23.31
C ASP A 132 15.03 -3.19 22.65
N PHE A 133 15.91 -2.63 23.48
CA PHE A 133 16.96 -1.75 23.01
C PHE A 133 17.95 -2.46 22.07
N GLU A 134 18.37 -3.67 22.40
CA GLU A 134 19.38 -4.41 21.62
C GLU A 134 18.87 -4.75 20.21
N SER A 135 17.67 -5.34 20.12
CA SER A 135 17.06 -5.68 18.83
C SER A 135 16.73 -4.42 18.01
N LEU A 136 16.41 -3.30 18.66
CA LEU A 136 16.16 -2.03 17.99
C LEU A 136 17.44 -1.46 17.34
N GLU A 137 18.56 -1.43 18.07
CA GLU A 137 19.83 -0.94 17.53
C GLU A 137 20.34 -1.86 16.40
N GLU A 138 20.21 -3.19 16.57
CA GLU A 138 20.51 -4.15 15.50
C GLU A 138 19.67 -3.88 14.24
N TYR A 139 18.35 -3.68 14.39
CA TYR A 139 17.47 -3.36 13.27
C TYR A 139 17.86 -2.07 12.56
N LEU A 140 18.11 -1.03 13.34
CA LEU A 140 18.48 0.28 12.81
C LEU A 140 19.85 0.29 12.11
N SER A 141 20.72 -0.69 12.40
CA SER A 141 22.01 -0.84 11.71
C SER A 141 21.87 -1.50 10.33
N LYS A 142 20.78 -2.26 10.11
CA LYS A 142 20.52 -2.99 8.83
C LYS A 142 19.83 -2.15 7.76
N ASP A 143 19.49 -0.90 8.07
CA ASP A 143 18.81 0.02 7.15
C ASP A 143 17.48 -0.49 6.55
N GLU A 144 16.90 -1.56 7.10
CA GLU A 144 15.62 -2.11 6.63
C GLU A 144 14.44 -1.14 6.81
N TRP A 145 14.58 -0.13 7.66
CA TRP A 145 13.56 0.88 7.93
C TRP A 145 13.36 1.88 6.77
N HIS A 146 14.34 2.00 5.87
CA HIS A 146 14.24 2.89 4.72
C HIS A 146 13.02 2.53 3.85
N ASP A 147 12.40 3.57 3.30
CA ASP A 147 11.25 3.43 2.39
C ASP A 147 10.05 2.62 2.94
N LYS A 148 9.92 2.52 4.25
CA LYS A 148 8.80 1.85 4.93
C LYS A 148 7.98 2.84 5.73
N SER A 149 6.68 2.95 5.45
CA SER A 149 5.75 3.69 6.31
C SER A 149 5.73 3.07 7.71
N GLY A 150 5.93 3.89 8.75
CA GLY A 150 6.09 3.40 10.13
C GLY A 150 7.44 2.75 10.41
N ALA A 151 8.43 2.90 9.54
CA ALA A 151 9.80 2.42 9.71
C ALA A 151 9.98 0.90 9.83
N TYR A 152 9.02 0.05 9.37
CA TYR A 152 9.20 -1.41 9.46
C TYR A 152 8.59 -2.15 8.26
N ALA A 153 9.07 -3.39 8.06
CA ALA A 153 8.48 -4.36 7.15
C ALA A 153 8.14 -5.66 7.89
N ILE A 154 6.92 -6.18 7.66
CA ILE A 154 6.48 -7.45 8.27
C ILE A 154 7.29 -8.66 7.76
N GLN A 155 7.90 -8.56 6.59
CA GLN A 155 8.69 -9.61 5.95
C GLN A 155 10.16 -9.65 6.43
N GLY A 156 10.63 -8.59 7.10
CA GLY A 156 12.02 -8.44 7.55
C GLY A 156 12.22 -8.72 9.04
N PHE A 157 13.31 -8.19 9.54
CA PHE A 157 13.74 -8.36 10.94
C PHE A 157 12.67 -7.91 11.95
N ALA A 158 11.90 -6.85 11.63
CA ALA A 158 10.84 -6.34 12.51
C ALA A 158 9.70 -7.34 12.76
N ARG A 159 9.64 -8.46 12.00
CA ARG A 159 8.66 -9.54 12.22
C ARG A 159 8.71 -10.08 13.65
N ARG A 160 9.86 -10.06 14.31
CA ARG A 160 10.06 -10.53 15.70
C ARG A 160 9.23 -9.75 16.72
N TRP A 161 8.96 -8.48 16.45
CA TRP A 161 8.16 -7.64 17.34
C TRP A 161 6.64 -7.78 17.10
N ILE A 162 6.21 -8.40 16.00
CA ILE A 162 4.79 -8.52 15.67
C ILE A 162 4.23 -9.77 16.33
N LYS A 163 3.39 -9.59 17.35
CA LYS A 163 2.71 -10.67 18.08
C LYS A 163 1.52 -11.23 17.30
N LYS A 164 0.75 -10.35 16.68
CA LYS A 164 -0.50 -10.70 16.00
C LYS A 164 -0.86 -9.66 14.95
N ILE A 165 -1.54 -10.08 13.90
CA ILE A 165 -2.27 -9.21 12.98
C ILE A 165 -3.74 -9.61 12.97
N ASN A 166 -4.63 -8.61 12.81
CA ASN A 166 -6.05 -8.83 12.57
C ASN A 166 -6.41 -8.13 11.25
N GLY A 167 -6.58 -8.92 10.18
CA GLY A 167 -6.77 -8.47 8.81
C GLY A 167 -5.83 -9.16 7.81
N SER A 168 -5.51 -8.51 6.72
CA SER A 168 -4.72 -9.05 5.62
C SER A 168 -3.22 -8.87 5.83
N TYR A 169 -2.45 -9.96 5.73
CA TYR A 169 -0.99 -9.93 5.72
C TYR A 169 -0.46 -9.12 4.52
N ASP A 170 -0.99 -9.36 3.32
CA ASP A 170 -0.58 -8.68 2.09
C ASP A 170 -0.87 -7.18 2.14
N ASN A 171 -1.94 -6.78 2.87
CA ASN A 171 -2.19 -5.37 3.15
C ASN A 171 -1.04 -4.74 3.95
N VAL A 172 -0.49 -5.46 4.93
CA VAL A 172 0.66 -4.98 5.72
C VAL A 172 1.94 -4.96 4.87
N VAL A 173 2.11 -5.89 3.94
CA VAL A 173 3.20 -5.87 2.94
C VAL A 173 3.11 -4.66 2.02
N GLY A 174 1.87 -4.18 1.74
CA GLY A 174 1.63 -2.94 1.00
C GLY A 174 0.61 -3.01 -0.14
N LEU A 175 -0.08 -4.16 -0.32
CA LEU A 175 -1.13 -4.30 -1.31
C LEU A 175 -2.08 -5.45 -0.92
N PRO A 176 -3.38 -5.23 -0.69
CA PRO A 176 -4.31 -6.28 -0.30
C PRO A 176 -4.69 -7.16 -1.50
N SER A 177 -3.84 -8.16 -1.80
CA SER A 177 -3.87 -8.97 -3.03
C SER A 177 -5.22 -9.66 -3.24
N ALA A 178 -5.81 -10.26 -2.21
CA ALA A 178 -7.10 -10.93 -2.30
C ALA A 178 -8.25 -9.96 -2.66
N ASP A 179 -8.25 -8.74 -2.11
CA ASP A 179 -9.26 -7.73 -2.44
C ASP A 179 -9.10 -7.23 -3.87
N ILE A 180 -7.87 -7.01 -4.29
CA ILE A 180 -7.55 -6.60 -5.67
C ILE A 180 -7.96 -7.67 -6.65
N PHE A 181 -7.61 -8.94 -6.40
CA PHE A 181 -7.97 -10.05 -7.27
C PHE A 181 -9.49 -10.18 -7.44
N ARG A 182 -10.25 -10.14 -6.33
CA ARG A 182 -11.72 -10.17 -6.37
C ARG A 182 -12.31 -9.02 -7.17
N LEU A 183 -11.75 -7.82 -7.01
CA LEU A 183 -12.23 -6.65 -7.74
C LEU A 183 -11.89 -6.73 -9.23
N ILE A 184 -10.69 -7.17 -9.59
CA ILE A 184 -10.30 -7.38 -10.99
C ILE A 184 -11.20 -8.43 -11.64
N LYS A 185 -11.44 -9.56 -10.96
CA LYS A 185 -12.36 -10.60 -11.46
C LYS A 185 -13.75 -10.01 -11.74
N LYS A 186 -14.32 -9.26 -10.79
CA LYS A 186 -15.59 -8.57 -10.99
C LYS A 186 -15.60 -7.63 -12.21
N ILE A 187 -14.51 -6.89 -12.43
CA ILE A 187 -14.38 -5.98 -13.58
C ILE A 187 -14.35 -6.76 -14.88
N THR A 188 -13.63 -7.89 -14.94
CA THR A 188 -13.54 -8.74 -16.14
C THR A 188 -14.84 -9.46 -16.43
N ASP A 189 -15.52 -10.01 -15.41
CA ASP A 189 -16.80 -10.69 -15.57
C ASP A 189 -17.88 -9.71 -16.07
N GLN A 190 -17.90 -8.48 -15.58
CA GLN A 190 -18.80 -7.43 -16.07
C GLN A 190 -18.50 -7.00 -17.51
N ALA A 191 -17.23 -7.09 -17.95
CA ALA A 191 -16.85 -6.78 -19.32
C ALA A 191 -17.27 -7.90 -20.30
N LEU A 192 -17.33 -9.14 -19.83
CA LEU A 192 -17.69 -10.33 -20.63
C LEU A 192 -19.19 -10.67 -20.59
N GLY A 193 -19.90 -10.27 -19.53
CA GLY A 193 -21.28 -10.71 -19.27
C GLY A 193 -22.38 -9.70 -19.60
N HIS A 194 -22.08 -8.55 -20.15
CA HIS A 194 -23.09 -7.52 -20.43
C HIS A 194 -23.52 -7.41 -21.89
N ASP A 195 -23.09 -8.30 -22.75
CA ASP A 195 -23.67 -8.47 -24.09
C ASP A 195 -24.68 -9.61 -24.18
N ALA A 196 -25.07 -10.21 -23.03
CA ALA A 196 -26.06 -11.29 -22.96
C ALA A 196 -27.21 -10.92 -22.03
N GLN A 197 -28.05 -10.00 -22.46
CA GLN A 197 -29.46 -9.98 -22.07
C GLN A 197 -30.32 -9.73 -23.31
N PRO A 198 -31.41 -10.50 -23.42
CA PRO A 198 -32.29 -10.51 -24.58
C PRO A 198 -33.07 -9.19 -24.72
#